data_f99369dd9cb72d5f05df55fab4507cb2
#
_entry.id   f99369dd9cb72d5f05df55fab4507cb2
#
_cell.length_a   1.000
_cell.length_b   1.000
_cell.length_c   1.000
_cell.angle_alpha   90.00
_cell.angle_beta   90.00
_cell.angle_gamma   90.00
#
_symmetry.space_group_name_H-M   'P 1'
#
loop_
_entity.id
_entity.type
_entity.pdbx_description
1 polymer ?
#
loop_
_entity_poly.entity_id
_entity_poly.type
_entity_poly.pdbx_seq_one_letter_code
_entity_poly.pdbx_strand_id
1 'polypeptide(L)'
;MAKTKIIGQMGLIQLAGLFLLLVFFPLGSWYYLRTGLDYRLQAMQELQDYGRMPDFTLPNYSDSIVSASQFAEGLVVGHFLSGPYEALYAGKLAKLHEQFDERDDIFFLALVADTSRAAGDKLQQFVTGNGLGDEQQNFFLQGTPQEMERLAKACGLPFEEKGMSLSENSLLFFADSLMVRGFYDMQKEEDLKRLVKHITLNIPPKKDKDLLFEREVEK
;
A
#
# COMPACT_ATOMS: atom_id res chain seq x y z
N MET A 1 -52.73 -41.79 27.69
CA MET A 1 -52.32 -41.61 26.29
C MET A 1 -51.99 -40.14 25.93
N ALA A 2 -51.21 -39.43 26.76
CA ALA A 2 -50.88 -38.02 26.54
C ALA A 2 -49.38 -37.70 26.35
N LYS A 3 -48.49 -38.70 26.49
CA LYS A 3 -47.03 -38.49 26.35
C LYS A 3 -46.45 -38.50 24.92
N THR A 4 -47.17 -39.04 23.95
CA THR A 4 -46.64 -39.25 22.61
C THR A 4 -46.68 -37.98 21.72
N LYS A 5 -47.56 -37.01 22.05
CA LYS A 5 -47.76 -35.81 21.24
C LYS A 5 -46.73 -34.71 21.52
N ILE A 6 -46.16 -34.64 22.70
CA ILE A 6 -45.15 -33.64 23.10
C ILE A 6 -43.79 -33.98 22.51
N ILE A 7 -43.46 -35.26 22.39
CA ILE A 7 -42.21 -35.72 21.79
C ILE A 7 -42.16 -35.40 20.28
N GLY A 8 -43.29 -35.48 19.57
CA GLY A 8 -43.36 -35.15 18.15
C GLY A 8 -43.15 -33.64 17.84
N GLN A 9 -43.68 -32.75 18.70
CA GLN A 9 -43.52 -31.30 18.49
C GLN A 9 -42.11 -30.81 18.88
N MET A 10 -41.53 -31.33 19.95
CA MET A 10 -40.13 -31.03 20.31
C MET A 10 -39.18 -31.55 19.23
N GLY A 11 -39.40 -32.72 18.66
CA GLY A 11 -38.60 -33.27 17.57
C GLY A 11 -38.64 -32.44 16.30
N LEU A 12 -39.77 -31.83 15.97
CA LEU A 12 -39.94 -31.00 14.77
C LEU A 12 -39.20 -29.65 14.90
N ILE A 13 -39.26 -29.00 16.04
CA ILE A 13 -38.52 -27.76 16.33
C ILE A 13 -37.02 -28.03 16.36
N GLN A 14 -36.58 -29.12 16.97
CA GLN A 14 -35.16 -29.51 16.99
C GLN A 14 -34.66 -29.84 15.57
N LEU A 15 -35.46 -30.55 14.78
CA LEU A 15 -35.12 -30.86 13.37
C LEU A 15 -35.07 -29.59 12.52
N ALA A 16 -35.99 -28.65 12.69
CA ALA A 16 -35.97 -27.36 12.01
C ALA A 16 -34.76 -26.50 12.42
N GLY A 17 -34.42 -26.49 13.72
CA GLY A 17 -33.21 -25.84 14.21
C GLY A 17 -31.91 -26.43 13.64
N LEU A 18 -31.85 -27.76 13.60
CA LEU A 18 -30.72 -28.50 13.04
C LEU A 18 -30.60 -28.23 11.52
N PHE A 19 -31.69 -28.22 10.81
CA PHE A 19 -31.74 -27.91 9.37
C PHE A 19 -31.29 -26.48 9.09
N LEU A 20 -31.77 -25.51 9.88
CA LEU A 20 -31.36 -24.10 9.79
C LEU A 20 -29.85 -23.98 10.02
N LEU A 21 -29.31 -24.64 11.01
CA LEU A 21 -27.88 -24.60 11.34
C LEU A 21 -27.03 -25.30 10.28
N LEU A 22 -27.45 -26.47 9.77
CA LEU A 22 -26.70 -27.25 8.78
C LEU A 22 -26.77 -26.69 7.36
N VAL A 23 -27.84 -25.99 7.02
CA VAL A 23 -28.05 -25.48 5.66
C VAL A 23 -27.75 -23.98 5.57
N PHE A 24 -28.37 -23.16 6.42
CA PHE A 24 -28.21 -21.71 6.32
C PHE A 24 -26.84 -21.22 6.74
N PHE A 25 -26.20 -21.85 7.72
CA PHE A 25 -24.88 -21.44 8.17
C PHE A 25 -23.79 -21.70 7.11
N PRO A 26 -23.69 -22.90 6.51
CA PRO A 26 -22.75 -23.14 5.42
C PRO A 26 -23.03 -22.28 4.17
N LEU A 27 -24.31 -22.12 3.78
CA LEU A 27 -24.67 -21.28 2.65
C LEU A 27 -24.33 -19.81 2.88
N GLY A 28 -24.61 -19.29 4.05
CA GLY A 28 -24.26 -17.90 4.44
C GLY A 28 -22.75 -17.71 4.49
N SER A 29 -22.03 -18.66 5.05
CA SER A 29 -20.56 -18.64 5.10
C SER A 29 -19.96 -18.70 3.69
N TRP A 30 -20.47 -19.59 2.85
CA TRP A 30 -20.03 -19.71 1.46
C TRP A 30 -20.28 -18.44 0.66
N TYR A 31 -21.48 -17.86 0.79
CA TYR A 31 -21.82 -16.58 0.14
C TYR A 31 -20.88 -15.46 0.57
N TYR A 32 -20.64 -15.33 1.88
CA TYR A 32 -19.73 -14.32 2.42
C TYR A 32 -18.30 -14.50 1.92
N LEU A 33 -17.78 -15.72 1.97
CA LEU A 33 -16.43 -16.03 1.47
C LEU A 33 -16.29 -15.78 -0.03
N ARG A 34 -17.30 -16.16 -0.82
CA ARG A 34 -17.29 -15.91 -2.26
C ARG A 34 -17.29 -14.42 -2.58
N THR A 35 -18.13 -13.64 -1.93
CA THR A 35 -18.18 -12.17 -2.13
C THR A 35 -16.86 -11.51 -1.77
N GLY A 36 -16.23 -11.94 -0.66
CA GLY A 36 -14.91 -11.45 -0.27
C GLY A 36 -13.80 -11.82 -1.26
N LEU A 37 -13.86 -13.04 -1.80
CA LEU A 37 -12.91 -13.50 -2.82
C LEU A 37 -13.08 -12.72 -4.13
N ASP A 38 -14.31 -12.54 -4.61
CA ASP A 38 -14.60 -11.79 -5.83
C ASP A 38 -14.11 -10.34 -5.73
N TYR A 39 -14.32 -9.70 -4.57
CA TYR A 39 -13.81 -8.35 -4.29
C TYR A 39 -12.27 -8.28 -4.37
N ARG A 40 -11.59 -9.26 -3.79
CA ARG A 40 -10.13 -9.35 -3.84
C ARG A 40 -9.62 -9.58 -5.25
N LEU A 41 -10.24 -10.51 -5.98
CA LEU A 41 -9.86 -10.82 -7.36
C LEU A 41 -10.04 -9.60 -8.28
N GLN A 42 -11.14 -8.87 -8.17
CA GLN A 42 -11.35 -7.64 -8.93
C GLN A 42 -10.27 -6.60 -8.64
N ALA A 43 -9.93 -6.37 -7.37
CA ALA A 43 -8.88 -5.43 -7.02
C ALA A 43 -7.51 -5.84 -7.58
N MET A 44 -7.20 -7.15 -7.59
CA MET A 44 -5.94 -7.63 -8.16
C MET A 44 -5.92 -7.55 -9.69
N GLN A 45 -7.06 -7.68 -10.35
CA GLN A 45 -7.18 -7.51 -11.81
C GLN A 45 -7.01 -6.05 -12.27
N GLU A 46 -7.25 -5.08 -11.39
CA GLU A 46 -6.98 -3.67 -11.64
C GLU A 46 -5.48 -3.35 -11.69
N LEU A 47 -4.64 -4.18 -11.07
CA LEU A 47 -3.19 -4.01 -11.06
C LEU A 47 -2.58 -4.61 -12.32
N GLN A 48 -1.75 -3.80 -12.98
CA GLN A 48 -1.06 -4.20 -14.21
C GLN A 48 0.45 -3.96 -14.06
N ASP A 49 1.25 -4.47 -14.99
CA ASP A 49 2.68 -4.22 -15.05
C ASP A 49 2.94 -3.07 -16.01
N TYR A 50 3.23 -1.89 -15.48
CA TYR A 50 3.50 -0.69 -16.28
C TYR A 50 4.98 -0.48 -16.55
N GLY A 51 5.86 -1.07 -15.76
CA GLY A 51 7.31 -0.95 -15.86
C GLY A 51 7.95 -1.15 -14.51
N ARG A 52 9.26 -1.31 -14.51
CA ARG A 52 10.04 -1.44 -13.28
C ARG A 52 10.93 -0.23 -13.10
N MET A 53 10.97 0.33 -11.90
CA MET A 53 11.93 1.36 -11.56
C MET A 53 13.35 0.78 -11.65
N PRO A 54 14.24 1.39 -12.44
CA PRO A 54 15.62 0.93 -12.52
C PRO A 54 16.38 1.23 -11.22
N ASP A 55 17.52 0.57 -11.05
CA ASP A 55 18.38 0.83 -9.92
C ASP A 55 18.77 2.31 -9.83
N PHE A 56 18.73 2.83 -8.62
CA PHE A 56 19.16 4.17 -8.28
C PHE A 56 19.91 4.18 -6.95
N THR A 57 20.73 5.21 -6.77
CA THR A 57 21.38 5.53 -5.49
C THR A 57 21.35 7.04 -5.36
N LEU A 58 20.53 7.56 -4.46
CA LEU A 58 20.23 8.98 -4.34
C LEU A 58 20.34 9.45 -2.89
N PRO A 59 20.72 10.72 -2.66
CA PRO A 59 20.71 11.30 -1.34
C PRO A 59 19.28 11.57 -0.87
N ASN A 60 19.01 11.26 0.39
CA ASN A 60 17.80 11.65 1.09
C ASN A 60 17.93 13.09 1.62
N TYR A 61 16.83 13.70 2.03
CA TYR A 61 16.80 15.05 2.61
C TYR A 61 17.70 15.21 3.87
N SER A 62 18.05 14.11 4.52
CA SER A 62 18.96 14.04 5.68
C SER A 62 20.42 13.75 5.32
N ASP A 63 20.79 13.85 4.04
CA ASP A 63 22.10 13.50 3.48
C ASP A 63 22.48 12.00 3.58
N SER A 64 21.56 11.14 4.04
CA SER A 64 21.75 9.68 3.97
C SER A 64 21.63 9.18 2.54
N ILE A 65 22.41 8.18 2.17
CA ILE A 65 22.35 7.60 0.82
C ILE A 65 21.38 6.42 0.81
N VAL A 66 20.44 6.47 -0.10
CA VAL A 66 19.36 5.47 -0.25
C VAL A 66 19.47 4.80 -1.61
N SER A 67 19.37 3.48 -1.63
CA SER A 67 19.40 2.67 -2.85
C SER A 67 18.08 1.95 -3.10
N ALA A 68 17.78 1.67 -4.37
CA ALA A 68 16.57 0.95 -4.78
C ALA A 68 16.42 -0.42 -4.10
N SER A 69 17.53 -1.08 -3.76
CA SER A 69 17.54 -2.39 -3.10
C SER A 69 16.89 -2.39 -1.71
N GLN A 70 16.83 -1.24 -1.03
CA GLN A 70 16.19 -1.12 0.29
C GLN A 70 14.68 -1.36 0.22
N PHE A 71 14.07 -1.16 -0.94
CA PHE A 71 12.64 -1.28 -1.16
C PHE A 71 12.23 -2.60 -1.82
N ALA A 72 13.17 -3.51 -2.06
CA ALA A 72 12.95 -4.70 -2.89
C ALA A 72 11.92 -5.68 -2.30
N GLU A 73 11.79 -5.75 -0.98
CA GLU A 73 10.88 -6.69 -0.28
C GLU A 73 9.59 -6.01 0.22
N GLY A 74 9.46 -4.69 0.02
CA GLY A 74 8.33 -3.91 0.53
C GLY A 74 7.37 -3.44 -0.56
N LEU A 75 6.29 -2.84 -0.10
CA LEU A 75 5.35 -2.08 -0.92
C LEU A 75 5.77 -0.62 -0.91
N VAL A 76 5.77 0.04 -2.06
CA VAL A 76 6.18 1.44 -2.15
C VAL A 76 5.07 2.28 -2.77
N VAL A 77 4.78 3.42 -2.15
CA VAL A 77 3.97 4.48 -2.73
C VAL A 77 4.91 5.59 -3.16
N GLY A 78 5.12 5.72 -4.47
CA GLY A 78 6.06 6.66 -5.06
C GLY A 78 5.38 7.89 -5.64
N HIS A 79 6.11 8.99 -5.65
CA HIS A 79 5.68 10.25 -6.23
C HIS A 79 6.87 11.03 -6.77
N PHE A 80 6.70 11.67 -7.95
CA PHE A 80 7.70 12.56 -8.51
C PHE A 80 7.30 14.01 -8.23
N LEU A 81 8.11 14.74 -7.49
CA LEU A 81 7.90 16.13 -7.13
C LEU A 81 8.66 17.06 -8.07
N SER A 82 7.95 17.95 -8.72
CA SER A 82 8.55 19.03 -9.53
C SER A 82 7.98 20.36 -9.04
N GLY A 83 8.78 21.16 -8.37
CA GLY A 83 8.37 22.52 -8.00
C GLY A 83 8.04 22.75 -6.53
N PRO A 84 7.30 23.82 -6.20
CA PRO A 84 7.01 24.18 -4.81
C PRO A 84 6.14 23.12 -4.14
N TYR A 85 6.60 22.63 -3.00
CA TYR A 85 5.89 21.62 -2.22
C TYR A 85 4.60 22.19 -1.65
N GLU A 86 3.46 21.62 -2.06
CA GLU A 86 2.17 22.11 -1.61
C GLU A 86 1.74 21.51 -0.26
N ALA A 87 1.17 22.34 0.60
CA ALA A 87 0.64 21.88 1.89
C ALA A 87 -0.46 20.84 1.75
N LEU A 88 -1.22 20.87 0.63
CA LEU A 88 -2.25 19.86 0.33
C LEU A 88 -1.63 18.47 0.13
N TYR A 89 -0.51 18.40 -0.57
CA TYR A 89 0.24 17.16 -0.75
C TYR A 89 0.70 16.59 0.60
N ALA A 90 1.35 17.43 1.41
CA ALA A 90 1.81 17.03 2.73
C ALA A 90 0.69 16.45 3.60
N GLY A 91 -0.47 17.11 3.64
CA GLY A 91 -1.60 16.64 4.44
C GLY A 91 -2.19 15.31 3.97
N LYS A 92 -2.16 15.01 2.67
CA LYS A 92 -2.61 13.71 2.15
C LYS A 92 -1.60 12.61 2.37
N LEU A 93 -0.31 12.91 2.20
CA LEU A 93 0.77 11.97 2.48
C LEU A 93 0.83 11.63 3.97
N ALA A 94 0.69 12.61 4.85
CA ALA A 94 0.65 12.39 6.30
C ALA A 94 -0.49 11.46 6.71
N LYS A 95 -1.68 11.63 6.12
CA LYS A 95 -2.82 10.71 6.37
C LYS A 95 -2.59 9.30 5.86
N LEU A 96 -1.94 9.16 4.70
CA LEU A 96 -1.56 7.82 4.19
C LEU A 96 -0.52 7.18 5.09
N HIS A 97 0.47 7.94 5.54
CA HIS A 97 1.48 7.46 6.48
C HIS A 97 0.83 7.03 7.81
N GLU A 98 0.01 7.88 8.43
CA GLU A 98 -0.70 7.57 9.68
C GLU A 98 -1.51 6.26 9.60
N GLN A 99 -2.04 5.94 8.41
CA GLN A 99 -2.82 4.70 8.20
C GLN A 99 -1.95 3.44 8.20
N PHE A 100 -0.66 3.57 7.91
CA PHE A 100 0.28 2.45 7.76
C PHE A 100 1.53 2.58 8.64
N ASP A 101 1.52 3.45 9.66
CA ASP A 101 2.67 3.73 10.52
C ASP A 101 3.16 2.52 11.36
N GLU A 102 2.26 1.56 11.63
CA GLU A 102 2.62 0.31 12.32
C GLU A 102 3.29 -0.74 11.41
N ARG A 103 3.57 -0.38 10.14
CA ARG A 103 4.11 -1.30 9.11
C ARG A 103 5.53 -0.92 8.74
N ASP A 104 6.44 -1.86 8.86
CA ASP A 104 7.85 -1.75 8.48
C ASP A 104 8.16 -2.22 7.04
N ASP A 105 7.14 -2.69 6.31
CA ASP A 105 7.20 -3.17 4.94
C ASP A 105 6.47 -2.28 3.92
N ILE A 106 6.04 -1.08 4.32
CA ILE A 106 5.40 -0.09 3.45
C ILE A 106 6.23 1.20 3.48
N PHE A 107 6.61 1.70 2.32
CA PHE A 107 7.46 2.87 2.16
C PHE A 107 6.80 3.95 1.32
N PHE A 108 7.05 5.20 1.67
CA PHE A 108 6.62 6.37 0.92
C PHE A 108 7.84 7.05 0.32
N LEU A 109 7.90 7.11 -1.01
CA LEU A 109 9.05 7.56 -1.78
C LEU A 109 8.72 8.80 -2.60
N ALA A 110 9.25 9.95 -2.21
CA ALA A 110 9.18 11.18 -2.98
C ALA A 110 10.50 11.41 -3.74
N LEU A 111 10.42 11.53 -5.06
CA LEU A 111 11.55 11.76 -5.95
C LEU A 111 11.54 13.22 -6.42
N VAL A 112 12.56 13.98 -6.05
CA VAL A 112 12.66 15.42 -6.25
C VAL A 112 13.69 15.76 -7.32
N ALA A 113 13.25 16.44 -8.37
CA ALA A 113 14.08 16.80 -9.52
C ALA A 113 14.88 18.10 -9.28
N ASP A 114 15.53 18.24 -8.14
CA ASP A 114 16.37 19.39 -7.82
C ASP A 114 17.47 18.99 -6.82
N THR A 115 18.71 19.24 -7.19
CA THR A 115 19.89 18.97 -6.36
C THR A 115 20.52 20.26 -5.81
N SER A 116 19.88 21.41 -5.98
CA SER A 116 20.39 22.65 -5.42
C SER A 116 20.29 22.66 -3.88
N ARG A 117 21.27 23.29 -3.23
CA ARG A 117 21.24 23.44 -1.78
C ARG A 117 19.98 24.15 -1.28
N ALA A 118 19.50 25.14 -2.02
CA ALA A 118 18.27 25.86 -1.69
C ALA A 118 17.03 24.96 -1.75
N ALA A 119 17.00 23.98 -2.66
CA ALA A 119 15.94 22.98 -2.69
C ALA A 119 16.04 22.00 -1.53
N GLY A 120 17.25 21.57 -1.16
CA GLY A 120 17.48 20.74 0.03
C GLY A 120 17.00 21.40 1.32
N ASP A 121 17.35 22.66 1.54
CA ASP A 121 16.90 23.42 2.71
C ASP A 121 15.36 23.55 2.76
N LYS A 122 14.71 23.80 1.62
CA LYS A 122 13.24 23.86 1.51
C LYS A 122 12.59 22.49 1.74
N LEU A 123 13.18 21.45 1.19
CA LEU A 123 12.70 20.09 1.37
C LEU A 123 12.77 19.67 2.84
N GLN A 124 13.86 19.97 3.51
CA GLN A 124 14.01 19.71 4.95
C GLN A 124 12.97 20.46 5.76
N GLN A 125 12.72 21.75 5.47
CA GLN A 125 11.69 22.54 6.12
C GLN A 125 10.28 21.96 5.85
N PHE A 126 10.01 21.52 4.63
CA PHE A 126 8.74 20.90 4.26
C PHE A 126 8.52 19.59 5.03
N VAL A 127 9.51 18.71 5.06
CA VAL A 127 9.44 17.41 5.75
C VAL A 127 9.24 17.60 7.26
N THR A 128 10.07 18.43 7.89
CA THR A 128 10.00 18.66 9.34
C THR A 128 8.75 19.45 9.75
N GLY A 129 8.36 20.44 8.95
CA GLY A 129 7.18 21.28 9.23
C GLY A 129 5.84 20.56 9.09
N ASN A 130 5.79 19.44 8.36
CA ASN A 130 4.57 18.65 8.14
C ASN A 130 4.58 17.30 8.88
N GLY A 131 5.55 17.04 9.74
CA GLY A 131 5.62 15.79 10.50
C GLY A 131 5.93 14.54 9.67
N LEU A 132 6.57 14.70 8.50
CA LEU A 132 6.91 13.62 7.58
C LEU A 132 8.32 13.06 7.81
N GLY A 133 8.96 13.39 8.93
CA GLY A 133 10.37 13.10 9.24
C GLY A 133 10.64 11.66 9.70
N ASP A 134 9.72 10.73 9.53
CA ASP A 134 9.97 9.31 9.78
C ASP A 134 10.85 8.73 8.68
N GLU A 135 12.15 8.64 8.93
CA GLU A 135 13.15 8.11 7.99
C GLU A 135 13.09 6.59 7.81
N GLN A 136 12.26 5.89 8.55
CA GLN A 136 12.07 4.44 8.36
C GLN A 136 11.07 4.13 7.26
N GLN A 137 10.09 5.02 7.07
CA GLN A 137 9.03 4.84 6.07
C GLN A 137 9.01 5.92 5.01
N ASN A 138 9.40 7.17 5.32
CA ASN A 138 9.33 8.33 4.44
C ASN A 138 10.69 8.69 3.87
N PHE A 139 10.82 8.59 2.55
CA PHE A 139 12.04 8.89 1.81
C PHE A 139 11.81 10.02 0.83
N PHE A 140 12.59 11.10 0.98
CA PHE A 140 12.55 12.25 0.09
C PHE A 140 13.91 12.37 -0.61
N LEU A 141 14.00 11.75 -1.79
CA LEU A 141 15.26 11.58 -2.52
C LEU A 141 15.43 12.69 -3.55
N GLN A 142 16.63 13.25 -3.59
CA GLN A 142 17.00 14.30 -4.53
C GLN A 142 17.86 13.74 -5.66
N GLY A 143 17.56 14.14 -6.89
CA GLY A 143 18.34 13.76 -8.05
C GLY A 143 18.31 14.82 -9.13
N THR A 144 19.18 14.67 -10.12
CA THR A 144 19.20 15.57 -11.26
C THR A 144 17.92 15.41 -12.09
N PRO A 145 17.49 16.46 -12.83
CA PRO A 145 16.34 16.35 -13.72
C PRO A 145 16.45 15.17 -14.70
N GLN A 146 17.65 14.89 -15.21
CA GLN A 146 17.91 13.77 -16.13
C GLN A 146 17.72 12.41 -15.48
N GLU A 147 18.14 12.25 -14.21
CA GLU A 147 17.91 11.02 -13.44
C GLU A 147 16.43 10.81 -13.16
N MET A 148 15.72 11.87 -12.74
CA MET A 148 14.28 11.79 -12.50
C MET A 148 13.50 11.47 -13.77
N GLU A 149 13.88 12.08 -14.91
CA GLU A 149 13.32 11.75 -16.21
C GLU A 149 13.52 10.27 -16.58
N ARG A 150 14.74 9.75 -16.39
CA ARG A 150 15.04 8.33 -16.64
C ARG A 150 14.19 7.41 -15.79
N LEU A 151 14.06 7.71 -14.49
CA LEU A 151 13.25 6.92 -13.56
C LEU A 151 11.76 7.00 -13.93
N ALA A 152 11.23 8.18 -14.20
CA ALA A 152 9.84 8.39 -14.57
C ALA A 152 9.44 7.66 -15.86
N LYS A 153 10.27 7.75 -16.90
CA LYS A 153 10.06 7.02 -18.17
C LYS A 153 10.04 5.51 -17.98
N ALA A 154 10.96 4.98 -17.18
CA ALA A 154 11.01 3.55 -16.89
C ALA A 154 9.79 3.07 -16.09
N CYS A 155 9.21 3.94 -15.27
CA CYS A 155 7.96 3.69 -14.54
C CYS A 155 6.69 3.82 -15.41
N GLY A 156 6.83 4.13 -16.70
CA GLY A 156 5.68 4.27 -17.61
C GLY A 156 4.90 5.58 -17.44
N LEU A 157 5.46 6.58 -16.76
CA LEU A 157 4.84 7.89 -16.68
C LEU A 157 4.91 8.61 -18.03
N PRO A 158 3.81 9.25 -18.50
CA PRO A 158 3.81 10.03 -19.71
C PRO A 158 4.77 11.23 -19.56
N PHE A 159 5.65 11.40 -20.51
CA PHE A 159 6.58 12.49 -20.56
C PHE A 159 6.20 13.46 -21.68
N GLU A 160 5.91 14.71 -21.37
CA GLU A 160 5.67 15.74 -22.37
C GLU A 160 6.98 16.45 -22.73
N GLU A 161 7.27 16.59 -24.04
CA GLU A 161 8.52 17.19 -24.59
C GLU A 161 8.77 18.65 -24.17
N LYS A 162 7.80 19.33 -23.55
CA LYS A 162 7.88 20.76 -23.17
C LYS A 162 8.27 21.06 -21.73
N GLY A 163 8.88 20.13 -21.05
CA GLY A 163 9.24 20.26 -19.66
C GLY A 163 8.52 19.17 -18.84
N MET A 164 9.07 18.83 -17.70
CA MET A 164 8.60 17.77 -16.85
C MET A 164 7.20 18.09 -16.31
N SER A 165 6.19 17.88 -17.13
CA SER A 165 4.80 17.76 -16.67
C SER A 165 4.57 16.32 -16.27
N LEU A 166 5.36 15.88 -15.32
CA LEU A 166 4.91 14.82 -14.44
C LEU A 166 3.59 15.35 -13.87
N SER A 167 2.53 14.60 -13.99
CA SER A 167 1.30 14.95 -13.32
C SER A 167 1.65 15.05 -11.82
N GLU A 168 1.84 16.26 -11.33
CA GLU A 168 2.26 16.59 -9.95
C GLU A 168 1.36 15.93 -8.91
N ASN A 169 0.28 15.31 -9.37
CA ASN A 169 -0.72 14.65 -8.55
C ASN A 169 -0.73 13.13 -8.66
N SER A 170 0.20 12.55 -9.45
CA SER A 170 0.21 11.09 -9.65
C SER A 170 0.99 10.38 -8.57
N LEU A 171 0.31 9.46 -7.86
CA LEU A 171 0.94 8.46 -7.02
C LEU A 171 1.12 7.17 -7.81
N LEU A 172 2.27 6.55 -7.64
CA LEU A 172 2.60 5.24 -8.19
C LEU A 172 2.59 4.22 -7.06
N PHE A 173 1.94 3.10 -7.31
CA PHE A 173 2.03 1.95 -6.41
C PHE A 173 3.01 0.93 -6.97
N PHE A 174 4.00 0.57 -6.18
CA PHE A 174 5.01 -0.42 -6.52
C PHE A 174 4.89 -1.63 -5.61
N ALA A 175 5.06 -2.79 -6.21
CA ALA A 175 5.19 -4.08 -5.53
C ALA A 175 6.25 -4.92 -6.28
N ASP A 176 6.53 -6.11 -5.79
CA ASP A 176 7.37 -7.10 -6.49
C ASP A 176 8.71 -6.51 -6.98
N SER A 177 9.50 -5.98 -6.07
CA SER A 177 10.80 -5.36 -6.37
C SER A 177 10.69 -4.13 -7.29
N LEU A 178 9.89 -3.17 -6.89
CA LEU A 178 9.69 -1.89 -7.58
C LEU A 178 9.05 -2.00 -8.98
N MET A 179 8.22 -3.01 -9.21
CA MET A 179 7.32 -3.05 -10.35
C MET A 179 6.16 -2.08 -10.13
N VAL A 180 5.93 -1.16 -11.07
CA VAL A 180 4.77 -0.26 -11.04
C VAL A 180 3.51 -1.05 -11.34
N ARG A 181 2.59 -1.10 -10.38
CA ARG A 181 1.35 -1.87 -10.45
C ARG A 181 0.11 -1.01 -10.70
N GLY A 182 0.20 0.30 -10.46
CA GLY A 182 -0.90 1.22 -10.67
C GLY A 182 -0.54 2.69 -10.53
N PHE A 183 -1.39 3.53 -11.12
CA PHE A 183 -1.33 4.99 -11.02
C PHE A 183 -2.61 5.51 -10.37
N TYR A 184 -2.48 6.53 -9.53
CA TYR A 184 -3.58 7.11 -8.76
C TYR A 184 -3.46 8.63 -8.76
N ASP A 185 -4.57 9.31 -8.95
CA ASP A 185 -4.62 10.77 -8.86
C ASP A 185 -4.85 11.20 -7.41
N MET A 186 -3.86 11.85 -6.83
CA MET A 186 -3.92 12.34 -5.45
C MET A 186 -5.07 13.34 -5.22
N GLN A 187 -5.52 14.05 -6.24
CA GLN A 187 -6.62 14.99 -6.11
C GLN A 187 -7.98 14.29 -5.97
N LYS A 188 -8.11 13.05 -6.48
CA LYS A 188 -9.34 12.27 -6.43
C LYS A 188 -9.37 11.38 -5.19
N GLU A 189 -10.37 11.61 -4.35
CA GLU A 189 -10.57 10.81 -3.14
C GLU A 189 -10.84 9.33 -3.45
N GLU A 190 -11.52 9.05 -4.57
CA GLU A 190 -11.79 7.68 -5.04
C GLU A 190 -10.51 6.94 -5.39
N ASP A 191 -9.54 7.61 -6.03
CA ASP A 191 -8.24 7.04 -6.36
C ASP A 191 -7.40 6.77 -5.11
N LEU A 192 -7.45 7.66 -4.11
CA LEU A 192 -6.78 7.41 -2.83
C LEU A 192 -7.39 6.21 -2.09
N LYS A 193 -8.72 6.07 -2.07
CA LYS A 193 -9.39 4.89 -1.51
C LYS A 193 -9.01 3.61 -2.26
N ARG A 194 -8.89 3.69 -3.59
CA ARG A 194 -8.44 2.58 -4.43
C ARG A 194 -6.99 2.20 -4.15
N LEU A 195 -6.10 3.19 -3.98
CA LEU A 195 -4.71 2.97 -3.59
C LEU A 195 -4.63 2.24 -2.23
N VAL A 196 -5.32 2.75 -1.20
CA VAL A 196 -5.36 2.12 0.13
C VAL A 196 -5.87 0.68 0.05
N LYS A 197 -6.92 0.43 -0.75
CA LYS A 197 -7.43 -0.93 -1.03
C LYS A 197 -6.34 -1.82 -1.62
N HIS A 198 -5.63 -1.34 -2.64
CA HIS A 198 -4.57 -2.12 -3.30
C HIS A 198 -3.38 -2.38 -2.38
N ILE A 199 -2.95 -1.38 -1.59
CA ILE A 199 -1.91 -1.58 -0.57
C ILE A 199 -2.37 -2.69 0.40
N THR A 200 -3.54 -2.53 1.01
CA THR A 200 -4.05 -3.47 2.03
C THR A 200 -4.17 -4.91 1.51
N LEU A 201 -4.56 -5.11 0.26
CA LEU A 201 -4.70 -6.43 -0.34
C LEU A 201 -3.36 -7.07 -0.76
N ASN A 202 -2.32 -6.25 -0.93
CA ASN A 202 -0.97 -6.71 -1.29
C ASN A 202 -0.02 -6.78 -0.10
N ILE A 203 -0.43 -6.33 1.09
CA ILE A 203 0.38 -6.48 2.31
C ILE A 203 0.67 -7.97 2.53
N PRO A 204 1.95 -8.38 2.56
CA PRO A 204 2.29 -9.75 2.90
C PRO A 204 1.82 -10.07 4.32
N PRO A 205 1.37 -11.30 4.59
CA PRO A 205 1.09 -11.71 5.96
C PRO A 205 2.36 -11.49 6.80
N LYS A 206 2.22 -10.85 7.98
CA LYS A 206 3.36 -10.73 8.92
C LYS A 206 3.95 -12.14 9.06
N LYS A 207 5.21 -12.30 8.70
CA LYS A 207 5.97 -13.50 9.05
C LYS A 207 5.98 -13.52 10.57
N ASP A 208 5.16 -14.37 11.18
CA ASP A 208 5.27 -14.62 12.62
C ASP A 208 6.74 -14.94 12.88
N LYS A 209 7.41 -14.06 13.63
CA LYS A 209 8.76 -14.31 14.11
C LYS A 209 8.64 -15.66 14.79
N ASP A 210 9.28 -16.66 14.21
CA ASP A 210 9.29 -18.05 14.61
C ASP A 210 8.81 -18.26 16.05
N LEU A 211 7.60 -18.80 16.21
CA LEU A 211 7.23 -19.48 17.44
C LEU A 211 8.12 -20.73 17.49
N LEU A 212 9.35 -20.54 17.94
CA LEU A 212 10.21 -21.61 18.38
C LEU A 212 9.50 -22.28 19.55
N PHE A 213 8.67 -23.27 19.25
CA PHE A 213 8.25 -24.24 20.25
C PHE A 213 9.51 -25.02 20.65
N GLU A 214 10.23 -24.51 21.63
CA GLU A 214 11.20 -25.32 22.36
C GLU A 214 10.41 -26.43 23.02
N ARG A 215 10.45 -27.60 22.41
CA ARG A 215 9.95 -28.84 23.01
C ARG A 215 10.96 -29.20 24.09
N GLU A 216 10.70 -28.77 25.33
CA GLU A 216 11.38 -29.34 26.50
C GLU A 216 11.15 -30.85 26.48
N VAL A 217 12.19 -31.58 26.11
CA VAL A 217 12.23 -33.02 26.31
C VAL A 217 12.59 -33.22 27.77
N GLU A 218 11.56 -33.41 28.60
CA GLU A 218 11.74 -33.94 29.95
C GLU A 218 12.47 -35.30 29.85
N LYS A 219 13.64 -35.35 30.52
CA LYS A 219 14.39 -36.59 30.76
C LYS A 219 13.94 -37.25 32.05
#